data_17ae3e0646f81993b0f6f7e8a32e837f
#
_entry.id   17ae3e0646f81993b0f6f7e8a32e837f
#
_cell.length_a   1.000
_cell.length_b   1.000
_cell.length_c   1.000
_cell.angle_alpha   90.00
_cell.angle_beta   90.00
_cell.angle_gamma   90.00
#
_symmetry.space_group_name_H-M   'P 1'
#
loop_
_entity.id
_entity.type
_entity.pdbx_description
1 polymer ?
#
loop_
_entity_poly.entity_id
_entity_poly.type
_entity_poly.pdbx_seq_one_letter_code
_entity_poly.pdbx_strand_id
1 'polypeptide(L)'
;MDSIMKKTAFIIGLISLLTACNSGSDDCFMELPDTPAGKASISFDGARTRASLNTISSTFALYGTATDAGNTSVVFNNQKIEYNNESTLWVYSPLKYWNTQADHKFGAYAPYNSSRNFSFNPEGFPMITGFMVSQNVDNQESLLLSHPVDREVRAGGLDMSPVVFTFDPALTRINFRIKKESSLTDALHLNVLRMYNLKSSGNCTHNGNRIIWDTSSAPTNTFGYSTGFTNPQEVSYEGIIAWEDGALMVPQQISGITVYLSYTRRHNDLTYSYDKDNIILPGADWQPGQQITYVLTLKPENYIEIGEP
;
A
#
# COMPACT_ATOMS: atom_id res chain seq x y z
N MET A 1 21.62 -36.89 -36.54
CA MET A 1 21.47 -37.13 -35.11
C MET A 1 20.51 -36.09 -34.60
N ASP A 2 19.25 -36.53 -34.51
CA ASP A 2 18.08 -35.69 -34.26
C ASP A 2 17.94 -35.35 -32.78
N SER A 3 17.78 -34.05 -32.49
CA SER A 3 17.37 -33.55 -31.15
C SER A 3 15.92 -33.15 -31.22
N ILE A 4 15.07 -33.93 -30.57
CA ILE A 4 13.62 -33.80 -30.53
C ILE A 4 13.27 -32.65 -29.57
N MET A 5 12.78 -31.55 -30.15
CA MET A 5 12.11 -30.48 -29.41
C MET A 5 10.69 -30.91 -29.03
N LYS A 6 10.43 -31.14 -27.78
CA LYS A 6 9.05 -31.34 -27.24
C LYS A 6 8.32 -29.99 -27.23
N LYS A 7 7.40 -29.80 -28.15
CA LYS A 7 6.41 -28.73 -28.14
C LYS A 7 5.31 -29.09 -27.15
N THR A 8 5.21 -28.35 -26.05
CA THR A 8 4.04 -28.40 -25.16
C THR A 8 2.92 -27.61 -25.82
N ALA A 9 1.89 -28.31 -26.30
CA ALA A 9 0.71 -27.69 -26.86
C ALA A 9 -0.17 -27.15 -25.72
N PHE A 10 -0.36 -25.83 -25.69
CA PHE A 10 -1.38 -25.16 -24.88
C PHE A 10 -2.72 -25.35 -25.59
N ILE A 11 -3.59 -26.13 -25.00
CA ILE A 11 -4.98 -26.26 -25.48
C ILE A 11 -5.75 -25.06 -24.97
N ILE A 12 -5.98 -24.08 -25.83
CA ILE A 12 -6.95 -23.00 -25.59
C ILE A 12 -8.33 -23.62 -25.88
N GLY A 13 -9.08 -23.93 -24.82
CA GLY A 13 -10.46 -24.34 -24.90
C GLY A 13 -11.33 -23.17 -25.39
N LEU A 14 -11.77 -23.24 -26.63
CA LEU A 14 -12.75 -22.32 -27.22
C LEU A 14 -14.10 -22.57 -26.55
N ILE A 15 -14.54 -21.66 -25.65
CA ILE A 15 -15.87 -21.71 -25.04
C ILE A 15 -16.88 -21.20 -26.08
N SER A 16 -17.68 -22.11 -26.63
CA SER A 16 -18.83 -21.76 -27.46
C SER A 16 -19.97 -21.26 -26.58
N LEU A 17 -20.29 -19.97 -26.70
CA LEU A 17 -21.47 -19.33 -26.11
C LEU A 17 -22.72 -19.84 -26.74
N LEU A 18 -23.52 -20.63 -26.04
CA LEU A 18 -24.91 -20.91 -26.40
C LEU A 18 -25.78 -19.89 -25.66
N THR A 19 -26.21 -18.86 -26.39
CA THR A 19 -27.22 -17.92 -25.96
C THR A 19 -28.60 -18.58 -26.09
N ALA A 20 -29.23 -18.91 -24.95
CA ALA A 20 -30.67 -19.17 -24.91
C ALA A 20 -31.30 -17.98 -24.16
N CYS A 21 -31.75 -16.97 -24.94
CA CYS A 21 -32.62 -15.93 -24.43
C CYS A 21 -34.05 -16.47 -24.40
N ASN A 22 -34.63 -16.59 -23.21
CA ASN A 22 -36.08 -16.68 -23.06
C ASN A 22 -36.58 -15.39 -22.38
N SER A 23 -37.53 -14.74 -23.01
CA SER A 23 -38.08 -13.43 -22.68
C SER A 23 -38.85 -13.42 -21.39
N GLY A 24 -38.37 -12.63 -20.40
CA GLY A 24 -39.14 -12.27 -19.20
C GLY A 24 -38.28 -12.10 -17.96
N SER A 25 -38.03 -10.82 -17.63
CA SER A 25 -37.35 -10.27 -16.43
C SER A 25 -35.82 -10.15 -16.47
N ASP A 26 -35.40 -8.90 -16.27
CA ASP A 26 -34.01 -8.42 -16.28
C ASP A 26 -33.18 -8.93 -15.11
N ASP A 27 -32.55 -10.10 -15.22
CA ASP A 27 -31.38 -10.52 -14.46
C ASP A 27 -30.64 -11.59 -15.24
N CYS A 28 -29.76 -11.16 -16.14
CA CYS A 28 -28.78 -12.07 -16.77
C CYS A 28 -27.67 -12.41 -15.77
N PHE A 29 -27.89 -13.42 -14.91
CA PHE A 29 -26.80 -14.07 -14.22
C PHE A 29 -26.00 -14.90 -15.23
N MET A 30 -24.75 -14.51 -15.50
CA MET A 30 -23.78 -15.39 -16.15
C MET A 30 -23.50 -16.57 -15.22
N GLU A 31 -24.05 -17.75 -15.52
CA GLU A 31 -23.58 -19.00 -14.90
C GLU A 31 -22.15 -19.26 -15.34
N LEU A 32 -21.21 -19.14 -14.38
CA LEU A 32 -19.84 -19.61 -14.57
C LEU A 32 -19.84 -21.14 -14.66
N PRO A 33 -19.13 -21.76 -15.64
CA PRO A 33 -19.00 -23.20 -15.72
C PRO A 33 -18.27 -23.73 -14.47
N ASP A 34 -18.75 -24.84 -13.91
CA ASP A 34 -18.22 -25.58 -12.75
C ASP A 34 -18.69 -25.15 -11.34
N THR A 35 -19.88 -24.57 -11.22
CA THR A 35 -20.51 -24.46 -9.90
C THR A 35 -21.06 -25.82 -9.49
N PRO A 36 -20.58 -26.48 -8.41
CA PRO A 36 -21.22 -27.68 -7.89
C PRO A 36 -22.70 -27.38 -7.60
N ALA A 37 -23.60 -28.24 -8.09
CA ALA A 37 -25.04 -28.03 -8.00
C ALA A 37 -25.45 -27.64 -6.56
N GLY A 38 -26.05 -26.45 -6.39
CA GLY A 38 -26.55 -25.94 -5.11
C GLY A 38 -25.56 -25.17 -4.23
N LYS A 39 -24.34 -24.83 -4.71
CA LYS A 39 -23.38 -24.02 -3.94
C LYS A 39 -23.13 -22.67 -4.61
N ALA A 40 -23.35 -21.57 -3.89
CA ALA A 40 -22.97 -20.25 -4.33
C ALA A 40 -21.48 -19.98 -4.12
N SER A 41 -20.77 -19.50 -5.13
CA SER A 41 -19.37 -19.07 -4.99
C SER A 41 -19.25 -17.76 -4.20
N ILE A 42 -18.17 -17.61 -3.45
CA ILE A 42 -17.86 -16.34 -2.79
C ILE A 42 -17.36 -15.37 -3.87
N SER A 43 -18.02 -14.23 -4.01
CA SER A 43 -17.69 -13.21 -5.01
C SER A 43 -17.35 -11.87 -4.35
N PHE A 44 -16.68 -10.99 -5.10
CA PHE A 44 -16.23 -9.68 -4.63
C PHE A 44 -16.75 -8.61 -5.55
N ASP A 45 -17.27 -7.51 -4.98
CA ASP A 45 -17.74 -6.37 -5.72
C ASP A 45 -17.12 -5.10 -5.15
N GLY A 46 -16.36 -4.40 -6.00
CA GLY A 46 -15.77 -3.11 -5.70
C GLY A 46 -14.85 -3.10 -4.48
N ALA A 47 -13.71 -2.53 -4.64
CA ALA A 47 -12.85 -2.16 -3.55
C ALA A 47 -12.86 -0.62 -3.45
N ARG A 48 -13.19 -0.07 -2.27
CA ARG A 48 -13.25 1.37 -2.04
C ARG A 48 -12.11 1.81 -1.14
N THR A 49 -11.50 2.96 -1.43
CA THR A 49 -10.56 3.61 -0.50
C THR A 49 -11.22 4.80 0.16
N ARG A 50 -10.93 5.03 1.44
CA ARG A 50 -11.37 6.24 2.15
C ARG A 50 -10.55 7.48 1.78
N ALA A 51 -9.34 7.29 1.25
CA ALA A 51 -8.48 8.39 0.82
C ALA A 51 -8.52 8.55 -0.70
N SER A 52 -8.74 9.76 -1.18
CA SER A 52 -8.78 10.12 -2.60
C SER A 52 -7.45 9.94 -3.35
N LEU A 53 -6.38 9.58 -2.67
CA LEU A 53 -5.00 9.55 -3.18
C LEU A 53 -4.47 8.16 -3.52
N ASN A 54 -5.17 7.09 -3.19
CA ASN A 54 -4.74 5.74 -3.48
C ASN A 54 -5.81 5.01 -4.29
N THR A 55 -5.59 4.93 -5.59
CA THR A 55 -6.34 3.99 -6.42
C THR A 55 -5.95 2.58 -5.98
N ILE A 56 -6.93 1.73 -5.71
CA ILE A 56 -6.66 0.31 -5.47
C ILE A 56 -6.00 -0.23 -6.74
N SER A 57 -4.87 -0.90 -6.57
CA SER A 57 -4.23 -1.62 -7.67
C SER A 57 -5.21 -2.63 -8.26
N SER A 58 -4.95 -3.10 -9.47
CA SER A 58 -5.74 -4.16 -10.10
C SER A 58 -5.73 -5.49 -9.33
N THR A 59 -5.06 -5.55 -8.17
CA THR A 59 -4.94 -6.76 -7.36
C THR A 59 -4.98 -6.45 -5.87
N PHE A 60 -5.58 -7.35 -5.10
CA PHE A 60 -5.46 -7.37 -3.64
C PHE A 60 -5.31 -8.80 -3.13
N ALA A 61 -4.84 -8.96 -1.90
CA ALA A 61 -4.76 -10.22 -1.20
C ALA A 61 -5.95 -10.39 -0.26
N LEU A 62 -6.40 -11.62 -0.13
CA LEU A 62 -7.51 -11.98 0.73
C LEU A 62 -7.10 -13.04 1.75
N TYR A 63 -7.48 -12.85 3.00
CA TYR A 63 -7.52 -13.86 4.03
C TYR A 63 -8.96 -14.02 4.53
N GLY A 64 -9.42 -15.25 4.69
CA GLY A 64 -10.79 -15.48 5.13
C GLY A 64 -10.93 -16.80 5.88
N THR A 65 -11.82 -16.81 6.86
CA THR A 65 -12.14 -17.97 7.68
C THR A 65 -13.64 -18.26 7.67
N ALA A 66 -13.99 -19.50 7.96
CA ALA A 66 -15.36 -19.92 8.23
C ALA A 66 -15.39 -20.64 9.59
N THR A 67 -16.32 -20.27 10.46
CA THR A 67 -16.49 -20.84 11.79
C THR A 67 -17.86 -21.50 11.90
N ASP A 68 -17.87 -22.82 12.08
CA ASP A 68 -19.07 -23.65 12.25
C ASP A 68 -18.97 -24.39 13.58
N ALA A 69 -20.01 -24.25 14.42
CA ALA A 69 -20.08 -24.87 15.75
C ALA A 69 -18.79 -24.70 16.59
N GLY A 70 -18.14 -23.52 16.49
CA GLY A 70 -16.90 -23.19 17.20
C GLY A 70 -15.62 -23.69 16.53
N ASN A 71 -15.71 -24.43 15.43
CA ASN A 71 -14.54 -24.87 14.66
C ASN A 71 -14.25 -23.88 13.53
N THR A 72 -13.08 -23.25 13.55
CA THR A 72 -12.63 -22.31 12.53
C THR A 72 -11.74 -23.00 11.50
N SER A 73 -12.06 -22.81 10.22
CA SER A 73 -11.26 -23.25 9.08
C SER A 73 -10.84 -22.07 8.22
N VAL A 74 -9.65 -22.15 7.59
CA VAL A 74 -9.17 -21.14 6.65
C VAL A 74 -9.77 -21.43 5.28
N VAL A 75 -10.50 -20.47 4.73
CA VAL A 75 -11.10 -20.52 3.39
C VAL A 75 -10.16 -19.89 2.36
N PHE A 76 -9.61 -18.73 2.69
CA PHE A 76 -8.63 -18.02 1.88
C PHE A 76 -7.35 -17.78 2.68
N ASN A 77 -6.20 -18.04 2.09
CA ASN A 77 -4.89 -17.83 2.70
C ASN A 77 -3.99 -17.04 1.74
N ASN A 78 -3.89 -15.74 1.96
CA ASN A 78 -3.16 -14.81 1.09
C ASN A 78 -3.50 -14.99 -0.40
N GLN A 79 -4.81 -15.20 -0.68
CA GLN A 79 -5.31 -15.45 -2.03
C GLN A 79 -5.25 -14.19 -2.85
N LYS A 80 -4.60 -14.25 -4.03
CA LYS A 80 -4.66 -13.15 -5.01
C LYS A 80 -6.07 -13.04 -5.56
N ILE A 81 -6.61 -11.83 -5.53
CA ILE A 81 -7.83 -11.41 -6.21
C ILE A 81 -7.41 -10.36 -7.25
N GLU A 82 -7.85 -10.51 -8.48
CA GLU A 82 -7.43 -9.69 -9.62
C GLU A 82 -8.63 -9.11 -10.34
N TYR A 83 -8.55 -7.83 -10.72
CA TYR A 83 -9.58 -7.21 -11.52
C TYR A 83 -9.40 -7.58 -13.00
N ASN A 84 -10.41 -8.20 -13.58
CA ASN A 84 -10.45 -8.53 -14.99
C ASN A 84 -11.16 -7.40 -15.75
N ASN A 85 -10.42 -6.67 -16.58
CA ASN A 85 -10.96 -5.52 -17.33
C ASN A 85 -11.97 -5.93 -18.41
N GLU A 86 -11.91 -7.16 -18.94
CA GLU A 86 -12.82 -7.64 -19.97
C GLU A 86 -14.20 -7.97 -19.40
N SER A 87 -14.23 -8.68 -18.25
CA SER A 87 -15.47 -9.03 -17.57
C SER A 87 -15.96 -7.96 -16.59
N THR A 88 -15.11 -6.97 -16.26
CA THR A 88 -15.34 -5.94 -15.21
C THR A 88 -15.58 -6.53 -13.81
N LEU A 89 -15.02 -7.71 -13.55
CA LEU A 89 -15.21 -8.45 -12.31
C LEU A 89 -13.88 -8.68 -11.58
N TRP A 90 -13.95 -8.83 -10.26
CA TRP A 90 -12.86 -9.35 -9.45
C TRP A 90 -12.87 -10.88 -9.51
N VAL A 91 -11.77 -11.47 -9.96
CA VAL A 91 -11.64 -12.91 -10.20
C VAL A 91 -10.52 -13.54 -9.37
N TYR A 92 -10.64 -14.83 -9.10
CA TYR A 92 -9.62 -15.63 -8.42
C TYR A 92 -9.79 -17.12 -8.76
N SER A 93 -8.77 -17.91 -8.52
CA SER A 93 -8.79 -19.35 -8.72
C SER A 93 -7.93 -20.05 -7.64
N PRO A 94 -8.34 -21.22 -7.14
CA PRO A 94 -9.60 -21.93 -7.40
C PRO A 94 -10.81 -21.27 -6.71
N LEU A 95 -12.00 -21.45 -7.23
CA LEU A 95 -13.24 -20.91 -6.64
C LEU A 95 -13.49 -21.52 -5.26
N LYS A 96 -13.97 -20.70 -4.34
CA LYS A 96 -14.43 -21.06 -3.00
C LYS A 96 -15.93 -20.78 -2.87
N TYR A 97 -16.58 -21.57 -2.05
CA TYR A 97 -18.03 -21.56 -1.91
C TYR A 97 -18.43 -21.23 -0.48
N TRP A 98 -19.57 -20.57 -0.32
CA TRP A 98 -20.15 -20.31 0.97
C TRP A 98 -20.49 -21.61 1.72
N ASN A 99 -20.10 -21.69 2.99
CA ASN A 99 -20.68 -22.63 3.94
C ASN A 99 -21.84 -21.92 4.65
N THR A 100 -23.07 -22.26 4.28
CA THR A 100 -24.28 -21.61 4.79
C THR A 100 -24.58 -21.89 6.27
N GLN A 101 -23.81 -22.77 6.91
CA GLN A 101 -23.92 -23.09 8.34
C GLN A 101 -22.81 -22.42 9.16
N ALA A 102 -21.87 -21.72 8.52
CA ALA A 102 -20.72 -21.10 9.17
C ALA A 102 -20.76 -19.58 9.10
N ASP A 103 -20.30 -18.93 10.17
CA ASP A 103 -19.95 -17.52 10.14
C ASP A 103 -18.67 -17.32 9.37
N HIS A 104 -18.63 -16.35 8.48
CA HIS A 104 -17.46 -16.03 7.69
C HIS A 104 -16.85 -14.69 8.09
N LYS A 105 -15.53 -14.64 8.12
CA LYS A 105 -14.78 -13.40 8.35
C LYS A 105 -13.74 -13.21 7.25
N PHE A 106 -13.63 -11.98 6.73
CA PHE A 106 -12.72 -11.62 5.66
C PHE A 106 -11.87 -10.40 6.01
N GLY A 107 -10.63 -10.42 5.56
CA GLY A 107 -9.73 -9.28 5.58
C GLY A 107 -8.90 -9.25 4.30
N ALA A 108 -8.53 -8.05 3.86
CA ALA A 108 -7.77 -7.86 2.63
C ALA A 108 -6.68 -6.81 2.79
N TYR A 109 -5.64 -6.89 1.92
CA TYR A 109 -4.66 -5.81 1.74
C TYR A 109 -4.32 -5.62 0.27
N ALA A 110 -3.91 -4.43 -0.10
CA ALA A 110 -3.48 -4.10 -1.46
C ALA A 110 -2.17 -3.28 -1.44
N PRO A 111 -1.33 -3.42 -2.49
CA PRO A 111 -1.38 -4.39 -3.57
C PRO A 111 -1.05 -5.82 -3.10
N TYR A 112 -1.46 -6.83 -3.85
CA TYR A 112 -1.12 -8.22 -3.57
C TYR A 112 0.40 -8.45 -3.63
N ASN A 113 0.91 -9.18 -2.63
CA ASN A 113 2.29 -9.65 -2.60
C ASN A 113 2.34 -11.05 -1.98
N SER A 114 2.82 -12.05 -2.73
CA SER A 114 2.85 -13.45 -2.30
C SER A 114 3.74 -13.70 -1.07
N SER A 115 4.71 -12.82 -0.82
CA SER A 115 5.67 -12.96 0.28
C SER A 115 5.22 -12.33 1.58
N ARG A 116 4.06 -11.65 1.63
CA ARG A 116 3.56 -11.01 2.85
C ARG A 116 2.92 -12.01 3.79
N ASN A 117 3.27 -11.93 5.06
CA ASN A 117 2.60 -12.68 6.12
C ASN A 117 1.31 -11.96 6.50
N PHE A 118 0.21 -12.41 5.93
CA PHE A 118 -1.12 -11.87 6.14
C PHE A 118 -2.05 -12.90 6.75
N SER A 119 -2.69 -12.55 7.87
CA SER A 119 -3.60 -13.41 8.62
C SER A 119 -4.57 -12.57 9.46
N PHE A 120 -5.35 -13.22 10.31
CA PHE A 120 -6.00 -12.55 11.43
C PHE A 120 -5.15 -12.65 12.69
N ASN A 121 -5.19 -11.61 13.53
CA ASN A 121 -4.68 -11.67 14.90
C ASN A 121 -5.64 -12.48 15.81
N PRO A 122 -5.28 -12.77 17.06
CA PRO A 122 -6.13 -13.54 17.98
C PRO A 122 -7.54 -12.95 18.19
N GLU A 123 -7.70 -11.64 18.06
CA GLU A 123 -8.98 -10.96 18.17
C GLU A 123 -9.80 -11.00 16.86
N GLY A 124 -9.26 -11.60 15.80
CA GLY A 124 -9.90 -11.76 14.51
C GLY A 124 -9.84 -10.54 13.61
N PHE A 125 -8.84 -9.66 13.79
CA PHE A 125 -8.62 -8.51 12.93
C PHE A 125 -7.54 -8.77 11.87
N PRO A 126 -7.69 -8.22 10.64
CA PRO A 126 -6.67 -8.32 9.59
C PRO A 126 -5.32 -7.79 10.07
N MET A 127 -4.28 -8.60 9.91
CA MET A 127 -2.92 -8.28 10.37
C MET A 127 -1.87 -8.66 9.32
N ILE A 128 -0.92 -7.76 9.11
CA ILE A 128 0.33 -8.03 8.38
C ILE A 128 1.48 -8.06 9.39
N THR A 129 2.25 -9.13 9.39
CA THR A 129 3.39 -9.31 10.28
C THR A 129 4.69 -9.09 9.51
N GLY A 130 5.63 -8.33 10.11
CA GLY A 130 6.97 -8.13 9.55
C GLY A 130 6.97 -7.31 8.25
N PHE A 131 6.03 -6.37 8.07
CA PHE A 131 6.06 -5.47 6.93
C PHE A 131 7.32 -4.60 6.96
N MET A 132 7.96 -4.41 5.81
CA MET A 132 9.16 -3.61 5.67
C MET A 132 8.98 -2.60 4.55
N VAL A 133 9.32 -1.33 4.83
CA VAL A 133 9.38 -0.25 3.83
C VAL A 133 10.76 -0.24 3.21
N SER A 134 10.86 -0.12 1.88
CA SER A 134 12.14 0.07 1.20
C SER A 134 12.84 1.35 1.67
N GLN A 135 14.14 1.25 1.93
CA GLN A 135 14.96 2.43 2.27
C GLN A 135 15.18 3.35 1.06
N ASN A 136 15.17 2.79 -0.14
CA ASN A 136 15.15 3.59 -1.37
C ASN A 136 13.70 4.00 -1.67
N VAL A 137 13.46 5.32 -1.68
CA VAL A 137 12.13 5.91 -1.90
C VAL A 137 11.54 5.50 -3.25
N ASP A 138 12.36 5.38 -4.30
CA ASP A 138 11.90 5.00 -5.63
C ASP A 138 11.36 3.56 -5.71
N ASN A 139 11.72 2.71 -4.74
CA ASN A 139 11.31 1.31 -4.68
C ASN A 139 10.23 1.06 -3.62
N GLN A 140 9.59 2.11 -3.11
CA GLN A 140 8.55 1.98 -2.11
C GLN A 140 7.22 1.63 -2.74
N GLU A 141 6.49 0.74 -2.10
CA GLU A 141 5.12 0.38 -2.46
C GLU A 141 4.14 0.88 -1.40
N SER A 142 2.99 1.37 -1.84
CA SER A 142 1.89 1.70 -0.94
C SER A 142 1.35 0.43 -0.25
N LEU A 143 0.79 0.61 0.93
CA LEU A 143 0.08 -0.43 1.64
C LEU A 143 -1.29 0.08 2.03
N LEU A 144 -2.32 -0.65 1.61
CA LEU A 144 -3.70 -0.47 2.02
C LEU A 144 -4.14 -1.69 2.83
N LEU A 145 -4.83 -1.49 3.94
CA LEU A 145 -5.36 -2.57 4.76
C LEU A 145 -6.86 -2.38 4.92
N SER A 146 -7.63 -3.47 4.73
CA SER A 146 -9.09 -3.37 4.78
C SER A 146 -9.63 -3.37 6.20
N HIS A 147 -10.80 -2.77 6.37
CA HIS A 147 -11.67 -3.14 7.48
C HIS A 147 -11.99 -4.64 7.44
N PRO A 148 -12.18 -5.29 8.60
CA PRO A 148 -12.72 -6.64 8.63
C PRO A 148 -14.15 -6.65 8.10
N VAL A 149 -14.52 -7.72 7.40
CA VAL A 149 -15.89 -7.95 6.92
C VAL A 149 -16.39 -9.26 7.49
N ASP A 150 -17.49 -9.19 8.23
CA ASP A 150 -18.16 -10.35 8.84
C ASP A 150 -19.44 -10.70 8.07
N ARG A 151 -19.72 -12.00 7.93
CA ARG A 151 -20.96 -12.56 7.42
C ARG A 151 -21.42 -13.62 8.40
N GLU A 152 -22.42 -13.26 9.21
CA GLU A 152 -22.94 -14.13 10.26
C GLU A 152 -24.19 -14.90 9.78
N VAL A 153 -24.31 -16.13 10.21
CA VAL A 153 -25.52 -16.94 10.02
C VAL A 153 -26.62 -16.39 10.96
N ARG A 154 -27.72 -15.91 10.38
CA ARG A 154 -28.87 -15.35 11.11
C ARG A 154 -30.15 -16.13 10.84
N ALA A 155 -31.25 -15.80 11.51
CA ALA A 155 -32.54 -16.45 11.31
C ALA A 155 -33.04 -16.43 9.85
N GLY A 156 -32.61 -15.46 9.04
CA GLY A 156 -32.88 -15.38 7.60
C GLY A 156 -31.85 -16.07 6.69
N GLY A 157 -30.88 -16.78 7.27
CA GLY A 157 -29.76 -17.38 6.55
C GLY A 157 -28.51 -16.50 6.51
N LEU A 158 -27.52 -16.97 5.78
CA LEU A 158 -26.25 -16.26 5.53
C LEU A 158 -26.42 -15.24 4.39
N ASP A 159 -25.93 -14.02 4.58
CA ASP A 159 -25.80 -13.06 3.48
C ASP A 159 -24.67 -13.47 2.55
N MET A 160 -25.01 -13.98 1.37
CA MET A 160 -24.09 -14.43 0.32
C MET A 160 -23.87 -13.38 -0.78
N SER A 161 -24.31 -12.13 -0.57
CA SER A 161 -24.02 -11.02 -1.50
C SER A 161 -22.50 -10.84 -1.69
N PRO A 162 -22.05 -10.26 -2.81
CA PRO A 162 -20.64 -9.99 -3.04
C PRO A 162 -20.01 -9.24 -1.87
N VAL A 163 -18.79 -9.68 -1.49
CA VAL A 163 -18.04 -9.06 -0.39
C VAL A 163 -17.39 -7.77 -0.91
N VAL A 164 -17.65 -6.67 -0.21
CA VAL A 164 -17.10 -5.34 -0.52
C VAL A 164 -16.11 -4.94 0.58
N PHE A 165 -14.88 -4.57 0.18
CA PHE A 165 -13.87 -4.08 1.10
C PHE A 165 -13.76 -2.57 1.07
N THR A 166 -13.59 -1.97 2.26
CA THR A 166 -13.13 -0.59 2.43
C THR A 166 -11.68 -0.64 2.92
N PHE A 167 -10.78 0.05 2.23
CA PHE A 167 -9.37 0.08 2.54
C PHE A 167 -8.95 1.44 3.11
N ASP A 168 -8.09 1.40 4.11
CA ASP A 168 -7.40 2.57 4.65
C ASP A 168 -5.91 2.50 4.31
N PRO A 169 -5.26 3.65 3.99
CA PRO A 169 -3.81 3.71 3.82
C PRO A 169 -3.10 3.37 5.13
N ALA A 170 -2.16 2.44 5.07
CA ALA A 170 -1.47 1.95 6.25
C ALA A 170 -0.17 2.71 6.56
N LEU A 171 0.40 3.42 5.60
CA LEU A 171 1.66 4.14 5.73
C LEU A 171 1.44 5.65 5.86
N THR A 172 2.41 6.35 6.46
CA THR A 172 2.50 7.82 6.44
C THR A 172 3.30 8.27 5.24
N ARG A 173 2.89 9.35 4.59
CA ARG A 173 3.60 9.95 3.46
C ARG A 173 4.34 11.20 3.92
N ILE A 174 5.66 11.22 3.74
CA ILE A 174 6.52 12.33 4.15
C ILE A 174 7.11 12.99 2.93
N ASN A 175 7.01 14.31 2.87
CA ASN A 175 7.62 15.12 1.83
C ASN A 175 8.48 16.23 2.42
N PHE A 176 9.37 16.77 1.59
CA PHE A 176 10.16 17.94 1.91
C PHE A 176 10.00 18.97 0.82
N ARG A 177 9.60 20.16 1.20
CA ARG A 177 9.73 21.35 0.36
C ARG A 177 11.00 22.08 0.73
N ILE A 178 11.96 22.15 -0.19
CA ILE A 178 13.26 22.79 0.03
C ILE A 178 13.27 24.08 -0.76
N LYS A 179 13.40 25.22 -0.07
CA LYS A 179 13.41 26.55 -0.67
C LYS A 179 14.59 27.37 -0.18
N LYS A 180 14.96 28.40 -0.93
CA LYS A 180 15.92 29.42 -0.48
C LYS A 180 15.21 30.69 -0.01
N GLU A 181 15.81 31.39 0.95
CA GLU A 181 15.34 32.70 1.39
C GLU A 181 15.49 33.74 0.25
N SER A 182 14.59 34.73 0.19
CA SER A 182 14.56 35.74 -0.88
C SER A 182 15.84 36.59 -0.97
N SER A 183 16.54 36.76 0.14
CA SER A 183 17.83 37.43 0.22
C SER A 183 19.00 36.63 -0.39
N LEU A 184 18.84 35.34 -0.56
CA LEU A 184 19.85 34.42 -1.12
C LEU A 184 19.75 34.35 -2.65
N THR A 185 20.47 35.26 -3.33
CA THR A 185 20.39 35.41 -4.79
C THR A 185 21.16 34.34 -5.57
N ASP A 186 22.08 33.64 -4.92
CA ASP A 186 22.92 32.62 -5.56
C ASP A 186 22.11 31.46 -6.12
N ALA A 187 22.62 30.81 -7.16
CA ALA A 187 22.07 29.56 -7.66
C ALA A 187 22.40 28.43 -6.69
N LEU A 188 21.38 27.68 -6.29
CA LEU A 188 21.49 26.53 -5.39
C LEU A 188 20.98 25.28 -6.09
N HIS A 189 21.69 24.18 -5.91
CA HIS A 189 21.24 22.86 -6.42
C HIS A 189 21.29 21.82 -5.30
N LEU A 190 20.17 21.16 -5.08
CA LEU A 190 20.06 20.04 -4.15
C LEU A 190 20.66 18.79 -4.77
N ASN A 191 21.59 18.15 -4.05
CA ASN A 191 22.26 16.94 -4.50
C ASN A 191 21.77 15.68 -3.77
N VAL A 192 21.58 15.77 -2.44
CA VAL A 192 21.21 14.62 -1.62
C VAL A 192 20.23 15.05 -0.52
N LEU A 193 19.24 14.22 -0.26
CA LEU A 193 18.38 14.30 0.91
C LEU A 193 18.24 12.90 1.52
N ARG A 194 18.45 12.78 2.84
CA ARG A 194 18.27 11.54 3.60
C ARG A 194 17.67 11.81 4.96
N MET A 195 16.93 10.84 5.45
CA MET A 195 16.43 10.82 6.83
C MET A 195 17.07 9.64 7.57
N TYR A 196 17.49 9.86 8.81
CA TYR A 196 18.14 8.87 9.67
C TYR A 196 17.28 8.53 10.87
N ASN A 197 17.57 7.39 11.49
CA ASN A 197 16.98 6.93 12.75
C ASN A 197 15.47 6.65 12.69
N LEU A 198 14.95 6.27 11.52
CA LEU A 198 13.55 5.91 11.34
C LEU A 198 13.34 4.41 11.45
N LYS A 199 12.23 4.01 12.06
CA LYS A 199 11.77 2.63 12.02
C LYS A 199 11.35 2.27 10.59
N SER A 200 11.85 1.14 10.10
CA SER A 200 11.63 0.70 8.71
C SER A 200 10.64 -0.45 8.58
N SER A 201 10.25 -1.07 9.68
CA SER A 201 9.38 -2.24 9.68
C SER A 201 8.45 -2.26 10.88
N GLY A 202 7.49 -3.19 10.87
CA GLY A 202 6.58 -3.41 11.98
C GLY A 202 5.46 -4.38 11.62
N ASN A 203 4.60 -4.61 12.60
CA ASN A 203 3.34 -5.31 12.40
C ASN A 203 2.19 -4.30 12.34
N CYS A 204 1.27 -4.47 11.42
CA CYS A 204 0.09 -3.60 11.35
C CYS A 204 -1.20 -4.41 11.40
N THR A 205 -2.19 -3.86 12.10
CA THR A 205 -3.51 -4.47 12.29
C THR A 205 -4.60 -3.42 12.07
N HIS A 206 -5.65 -3.77 11.37
CA HIS A 206 -6.86 -2.94 11.29
C HIS A 206 -7.89 -3.44 12.31
N ASN A 207 -8.09 -2.73 13.43
CA ASN A 207 -8.97 -3.13 14.52
C ASN A 207 -10.46 -2.80 14.32
N GLY A 208 -10.90 -2.59 13.09
CA GLY A 208 -12.25 -2.17 12.73
C GLY A 208 -12.43 -0.65 12.68
N ASN A 209 -11.69 0.12 13.47
CA ASN A 209 -11.77 1.58 13.53
C ASN A 209 -10.59 2.28 12.87
N ARG A 210 -9.40 1.77 13.09
CA ARG A 210 -8.14 2.35 12.60
C ARG A 210 -7.06 1.30 12.42
N ILE A 211 -6.03 1.66 11.69
CA ILE A 211 -4.80 0.87 11.59
C ILE A 211 -3.88 1.21 12.78
N ILE A 212 -3.34 0.17 13.41
CA ILE A 212 -2.40 0.24 14.52
C ILE A 212 -1.10 -0.41 14.09
N TRP A 213 0.02 0.24 14.39
CA TRP A 213 1.36 -0.28 14.13
C TRP A 213 2.09 -0.63 15.43
N ASP A 214 2.73 -1.81 15.44
CA ASP A 214 3.74 -2.18 16.43
C ASP A 214 5.11 -2.17 15.76
N THR A 215 5.93 -1.19 16.13
CA THR A 215 7.30 -0.99 15.64
C THR A 215 8.33 -1.20 16.75
N SER A 216 7.95 -1.74 17.90
CA SER A 216 8.78 -1.83 19.10
C SER A 216 10.08 -2.60 18.86
N SER A 217 10.03 -3.68 18.08
CA SER A 217 11.19 -4.52 17.74
C SER A 217 11.89 -4.12 16.44
N ALA A 218 11.41 -3.07 15.75
CA ALA A 218 11.94 -2.68 14.46
C ALA A 218 13.31 -1.99 14.57
N PRO A 219 14.27 -2.30 13.69
CA PRO A 219 15.51 -1.54 13.60
C PRO A 219 15.26 -0.13 13.07
N THR A 220 16.15 0.79 13.38
CA THR A 220 16.20 2.12 12.76
C THR A 220 17.08 2.07 11.52
N ASN A 221 16.69 2.80 10.49
CA ASN A 221 17.36 2.84 9.21
C ASN A 221 17.44 4.26 8.65
N THR A 222 18.17 4.37 7.52
CA THR A 222 18.29 5.58 6.72
C THR A 222 17.38 5.46 5.51
N PHE A 223 16.64 6.53 5.21
CA PHE A 223 15.76 6.63 4.05
C PHE A 223 16.20 7.76 3.12
N GLY A 224 16.07 7.55 1.82
CA GLY A 224 16.38 8.53 0.81
C GLY A 224 16.84 7.90 -0.49
N TYR A 225 17.47 8.70 -1.34
CA TYR A 225 18.13 8.20 -2.52
C TYR A 225 19.47 7.59 -2.14
N SER A 226 19.81 6.41 -2.66
CA SER A 226 21.07 5.73 -2.37
C SER A 226 22.29 6.49 -2.89
N THR A 227 22.15 7.20 -4.01
CA THR A 227 23.21 7.94 -4.73
C THR A 227 22.98 9.46 -4.79
N GLY A 228 21.93 9.97 -4.17
CA GLY A 228 21.47 11.34 -4.35
C GLY A 228 20.53 11.49 -5.56
N PHE A 229 20.22 12.71 -5.92
CA PHE A 229 19.46 13.00 -7.14
C PHE A 229 20.31 12.74 -8.38
N THR A 230 19.76 12.04 -9.37
CA THR A 230 20.42 11.74 -10.64
C THR A 230 20.84 13.05 -11.35
N ASN A 231 19.97 14.08 -11.24
CA ASN A 231 20.27 15.45 -11.67
C ASN A 231 20.05 16.37 -10.48
N PRO A 232 21.04 17.19 -10.10
CA PRO A 232 20.89 18.19 -9.06
C PRO A 232 19.68 19.08 -9.35
N GLN A 233 18.80 19.25 -8.37
CA GLN A 233 17.58 20.05 -8.50
C GLN A 233 17.86 21.51 -8.14
N GLU A 234 17.54 22.46 -9.03
CA GLU A 234 17.67 23.87 -8.72
C GLU A 234 16.66 24.31 -7.66
N VAL A 235 17.15 24.90 -6.57
CA VAL A 235 16.32 25.36 -5.45
C VAL A 235 15.87 26.79 -5.68
N SER A 236 14.58 27.02 -5.86
CA SER A 236 13.97 28.33 -6.03
C SER A 236 13.49 28.95 -4.70
N TYR A 237 12.96 30.16 -4.76
CA TYR A 237 12.27 30.80 -3.62
C TYR A 237 10.93 30.14 -3.30
N GLU A 238 10.25 29.63 -4.32
CA GLU A 238 8.99 28.89 -4.15
C GLU A 238 9.25 27.50 -3.57
N GLY A 239 10.44 26.98 -3.82
CA GLY A 239 10.89 25.66 -3.37
C GLY A 239 10.66 24.56 -4.40
N ILE A 240 11.31 23.46 -4.14
CA ILE A 240 11.15 22.17 -4.85
C ILE A 240 10.60 21.13 -3.89
N ILE A 241 9.86 20.19 -4.41
CA ILE A 241 9.42 18.99 -3.67
C ILE A 241 10.46 17.91 -3.91
N ALA A 242 11.06 17.39 -2.84
CA ALA A 242 12.18 16.46 -2.94
C ALA A 242 11.75 15.11 -3.52
N TRP A 243 10.57 14.64 -3.15
CA TRP A 243 9.97 13.42 -3.68
C TRP A 243 8.56 13.71 -4.17
N GLU A 244 8.31 13.63 -5.46
CA GLU A 244 7.04 14.02 -6.06
C GLU A 244 5.86 13.30 -5.40
N ASP A 245 5.96 11.99 -5.22
CA ASP A 245 4.94 11.16 -4.56
C ASP A 245 5.10 11.05 -3.04
N GLY A 246 6.12 11.68 -2.47
CA GLY A 246 6.47 11.56 -1.06
C GLY A 246 7.08 10.21 -0.68
N ALA A 247 7.90 10.20 0.36
CA ALA A 247 8.46 8.98 0.93
C ALA A 247 7.44 8.30 1.85
N LEU A 248 7.22 7.01 1.65
CA LEU A 248 6.34 6.21 2.50
C LEU A 248 7.10 5.72 3.73
N MET A 249 6.52 5.92 4.90
CA MET A 249 7.10 5.56 6.19
C MET A 249 6.14 4.74 7.02
N VAL A 250 6.69 3.84 7.84
CA VAL A 250 5.90 3.18 8.87
C VAL A 250 5.47 4.25 9.88
N PRO A 251 4.16 4.33 10.21
CA PRO A 251 3.65 5.22 11.24
C PRO A 251 4.39 5.02 12.56
N GLN A 252 4.89 6.12 13.13
CA GLN A 252 5.71 6.06 14.33
C GLN A 252 5.77 7.42 15.03
N GLN A 253 6.01 7.40 16.33
CA GLN A 253 6.37 8.61 17.06
C GLN A 253 7.82 8.96 16.73
N ILE A 254 8.05 10.18 16.24
CA ILE A 254 9.39 10.66 15.93
C ILE A 254 9.92 11.56 17.04
N SER A 255 11.20 11.35 17.37
CA SER A 255 11.96 12.18 18.30
C SER A 255 13.42 12.14 17.89
N GLY A 256 14.02 13.30 17.61
CA GLY A 256 15.43 13.39 17.24
C GLY A 256 15.78 12.77 15.88
N ILE A 257 14.83 12.75 14.92
CA ILE A 257 15.11 12.33 13.55
C ILE A 257 15.99 13.35 12.88
N THR A 258 17.10 12.88 12.34
CA THR A 258 18.09 13.71 11.65
C THR A 258 17.87 13.66 10.14
N VAL A 259 17.88 14.81 9.51
CA VAL A 259 17.91 14.97 8.07
C VAL A 259 19.31 15.37 7.64
N TYR A 260 19.83 14.67 6.63
CA TYR A 260 21.03 15.05 5.91
C TYR A 260 20.64 15.72 4.60
N LEU A 261 21.22 16.89 4.34
CA LEU A 261 21.03 17.65 3.11
C LEU A 261 22.38 18.03 2.54
N SER A 262 22.65 17.64 1.27
CA SER A 262 23.82 18.11 0.52
C SER A 262 23.35 18.98 -0.64
N TYR A 263 23.97 20.15 -0.78
CA TYR A 263 23.66 21.10 -1.86
C TYR A 263 24.91 21.84 -2.33
N THR A 264 24.87 22.34 -3.56
CA THR A 264 25.88 23.25 -4.10
C THR A 264 25.31 24.66 -4.20
N ARG A 265 26.18 25.65 -3.99
CA ARG A 265 25.90 27.08 -4.12
C ARG A 265 26.91 27.70 -5.10
N ARG A 266 26.42 28.35 -6.12
CA ARG A 266 27.26 29.08 -7.08
C ARG A 266 27.24 30.57 -6.75
N HIS A 267 28.41 31.11 -6.38
CA HIS A 267 28.61 32.51 -6.08
C HIS A 267 29.83 33.06 -6.86
N ASN A 268 29.65 34.12 -7.67
CA ASN A 268 30.73 34.73 -8.45
C ASN A 268 31.53 33.69 -9.28
N ASP A 269 30.84 32.82 -10.04
CA ASP A 269 31.41 31.75 -10.87
C ASP A 269 32.12 30.61 -10.10
N LEU A 270 32.20 30.69 -8.78
CA LEU A 270 32.72 29.62 -7.96
C LEU A 270 31.57 28.74 -7.43
N THR A 271 31.79 27.44 -7.39
CA THR A 271 30.83 26.50 -6.84
C THR A 271 31.35 25.97 -5.48
N TYR A 272 30.54 26.10 -4.49
CA TYR A 272 30.81 25.59 -3.15
C TYR A 272 29.87 24.44 -2.81
N SER A 273 30.36 23.39 -2.18
CA SER A 273 29.56 22.26 -1.69
C SER A 273 29.32 22.40 -0.20
N TYR A 274 28.10 22.13 0.23
CA TYR A 274 27.67 22.17 1.62
C TYR A 274 27.00 20.86 2.00
N ASP A 275 27.41 20.31 3.13
CA ASP A 275 26.83 19.14 3.76
C ASP A 275 26.26 19.54 5.12
N LYS A 276 24.98 19.25 5.33
CA LYS A 276 24.25 19.50 6.57
C LYS A 276 23.73 18.17 7.11
N ASP A 277 24.29 17.70 8.20
CA ASP A 277 24.02 16.40 8.80
C ASP A 277 23.32 16.48 10.17
N ASN A 278 22.97 17.70 10.59
CA ASN A 278 22.42 17.99 11.91
C ASN A 278 21.06 18.69 11.89
N ILE A 279 20.29 18.53 10.82
CA ILE A 279 18.93 19.06 10.74
C ILE A 279 18.03 18.11 11.52
N ILE A 280 17.53 18.53 12.68
CA ILE A 280 16.67 17.72 13.54
C ILE A 280 15.23 18.12 13.32
N LEU A 281 14.40 17.17 12.85
CA LEU A 281 12.95 17.38 12.67
C LEU A 281 12.27 17.57 14.04
N PRO A 282 11.26 18.46 14.14
CA PRO A 282 10.43 18.56 15.32
C PRO A 282 9.77 17.21 15.62
N GLY A 283 9.60 16.91 16.92
CA GLY A 283 8.89 15.70 17.35
C GLY A 283 7.44 15.71 16.80
N ALA A 284 7.00 14.58 16.30
CA ALA A 284 5.65 14.39 15.77
C ALA A 284 5.21 12.94 15.95
N ASP A 285 3.90 12.71 15.86
CA ASP A 285 3.31 11.39 15.85
C ASP A 285 2.74 11.11 14.44
N TRP A 286 3.50 10.37 13.63
CA TRP A 286 3.11 10.03 12.27
C TRP A 286 2.03 8.96 12.27
N GLN A 287 0.86 9.28 11.71
CA GLN A 287 -0.30 8.42 11.70
C GLN A 287 -0.50 7.71 10.35
N PRO A 288 -1.14 6.55 10.31
CA PRO A 288 -1.57 5.89 9.07
C PRO A 288 -2.38 6.82 8.18
N GLY A 289 -2.06 6.85 6.88
CA GLY A 289 -2.74 7.69 5.89
C GLY A 289 -2.44 9.18 5.96
N GLN A 290 -1.66 9.64 6.93
CA GLN A 290 -1.26 11.04 7.06
C GLN A 290 -0.26 11.44 5.96
N GLN A 291 -0.38 12.68 5.48
CA GLN A 291 0.59 13.31 4.59
C GLN A 291 1.18 14.52 5.29
N ILE A 292 2.50 14.57 5.34
CA ILE A 292 3.26 15.61 6.03
C ILE A 292 4.28 16.19 5.07
N THR A 293 4.38 17.51 5.00
CA THR A 293 5.41 18.20 4.23
C THR A 293 6.22 19.11 5.14
N TYR A 294 7.47 18.76 5.38
CA TYR A 294 8.41 19.62 6.09
C TYR A 294 8.98 20.68 5.14
N VAL A 295 9.07 21.92 5.60
CA VAL A 295 9.65 23.02 4.83
C VAL A 295 11.04 23.30 5.34
N LEU A 296 12.07 23.15 4.48
CA LEU A 296 13.46 23.47 4.77
C LEU A 296 13.85 24.75 4.02
N THR A 297 14.18 25.81 4.74
CA THR A 297 14.58 27.09 4.14
C THR A 297 16.09 27.29 4.29
N LEU A 298 16.80 27.33 3.14
CA LEU A 298 18.21 27.61 3.04
C LEU A 298 18.43 29.11 3.22
N LYS A 299 19.22 29.49 4.22
CA LYS A 299 19.52 30.89 4.57
C LYS A 299 20.88 31.34 4.05
N PRO A 300 21.10 32.68 3.88
CA PRO A 300 22.37 33.23 3.37
C PRO A 300 23.60 32.80 4.17
N GLU A 301 23.48 32.67 5.49
CA GLU A 301 24.55 32.29 6.42
C GLU A 301 24.82 30.77 6.44
N ASN A 302 24.29 30.04 5.44
CA ASN A 302 24.44 28.59 5.29
C ASN A 302 23.86 27.77 6.48
N TYR A 303 22.82 28.26 7.14
CA TYR A 303 22.01 27.45 8.02
C TYR A 303 20.66 27.12 7.39
N ILE A 304 19.97 26.15 7.96
CA ILE A 304 18.67 25.67 7.50
C ILE A 304 17.65 25.90 8.61
N GLU A 305 16.58 26.61 8.25
CA GLU A 305 15.40 26.78 9.11
C GLU A 305 14.35 25.74 8.74
N ILE A 306 13.80 25.09 9.76
CA ILE A 306 12.73 24.12 9.61
C ILE A 306 11.42 24.82 9.96
N GLY A 307 10.50 24.87 8.97
CA GLY A 307 9.13 25.31 9.20
C GLY A 307 8.29 24.19 9.81
N GLU A 308 7.25 24.56 10.54
CA GLU A 308 6.26 23.60 11.04
C GLU A 308 5.60 22.86 9.85
N PRO A 309 5.30 21.56 10.00
CA PRO A 309 4.68 20.75 8.95
C PRO A 309 3.23 21.12 8.67
#